data_77ccc37ffebd3cfb8022f9c9a1ffa221
#
_entry.id   77ccc37ffebd3cfb8022f9c9a1ffa221
#
_cell.length_a   1.000
_cell.length_b   1.000
_cell.length_c   1.000
_cell.angle_alpha   90.00
_cell.angle_beta   90.00
_cell.angle_gamma   90.00
#
_symmetry.space_group_name_H-M   'P 1'
#
loop_
_entity.id
_entity.type
_entity.pdbx_description
1 polymer ?
#
loop_
_entity_poly.entity_id
_entity_poly.type
_entity_poly.pdbx_seq_one_letter_code
_entity_poly.pdbx_strand_id
1 'polypeptide(L)'
;MALKHFNPTTPSTRGTVLIDRSELWKGKPVKQLTEGKNKTGGRNNYGRTTVRFRGGGHKQSYRYVDFKRRKFDIAATVERLEYDPNRTAFIALIRYEDGELAYILAPQRVKAGDRVIAAHHADVRPGNAMPLASMPVGTIIHNIELKPGAGGKLARSAGNYAQLVGKDAGYAQIKLQSGELRIVRGECMATVGAVSNPDNMNQHFGKAGRRRWMGRRPHNRGVVMNPVDHPHGGGEGRTSGGRHPVTPWGVPTKGYKTRTNKKTDSLIIRRRKTGK
;
A
#
# COMPACT_ATOMS: atom_id res chain seq x y z
N MET A 1 -4.10 -10.29 13.70
CA MET A 1 -5.19 -11.00 12.98
C MET A 1 -4.65 -12.31 12.50
N ALA A 2 -5.47 -13.36 12.56
CA ALA A 2 -5.05 -14.69 12.20
C ALA A 2 -5.25 -14.98 10.70
N LEU A 3 -4.49 -15.94 10.17
CA LEU A 3 -4.74 -16.52 8.86
C LEU A 3 -5.83 -17.59 8.96
N LYS A 4 -6.77 -17.54 8.03
CA LYS A 4 -7.84 -18.55 7.90
C LYS A 4 -7.41 -19.63 6.93
N HIS A 5 -7.25 -20.84 7.42
CA HIS A 5 -7.03 -22.05 6.65
C HIS A 5 -8.36 -22.71 6.32
N PHE A 6 -8.41 -23.47 5.25
CA PHE A 6 -9.62 -24.18 4.79
C PHE A 6 -9.36 -25.69 4.77
N ASN A 7 -10.40 -26.47 5.03
CA ASN A 7 -10.31 -27.91 4.90
C ASN A 7 -9.95 -28.31 3.46
N PRO A 8 -9.03 -29.27 3.25
CA PRO A 8 -8.51 -29.65 1.94
C PRO A 8 -9.46 -30.55 1.14
N THR A 9 -10.73 -30.14 1.04
CA THR A 9 -11.78 -30.93 0.36
C THR A 9 -11.67 -30.86 -1.17
N THR A 10 -11.04 -29.82 -1.71
CA THR A 10 -10.81 -29.67 -3.15
C THR A 10 -9.38 -29.16 -3.40
N PRO A 11 -8.83 -29.33 -4.63
CA PRO A 11 -7.51 -28.82 -4.97
C PRO A 11 -7.35 -27.31 -4.69
N SER A 12 -8.41 -26.53 -4.90
CA SER A 12 -8.39 -25.08 -4.66
C SER A 12 -8.42 -24.73 -3.18
N THR A 13 -9.17 -25.46 -2.34
CA THR A 13 -9.24 -25.18 -0.90
C THR A 13 -7.99 -25.67 -0.17
N ARG A 14 -7.35 -26.75 -0.63
CA ARG A 14 -6.10 -27.28 -0.06
C ARG A 14 -5.00 -26.21 0.04
N GLY A 15 -4.83 -25.40 -0.98
CA GLY A 15 -3.80 -24.34 -1.04
C GLY A 15 -4.33 -22.94 -0.67
N THR A 16 -5.55 -22.79 -0.18
CA THR A 16 -6.12 -21.48 0.12
C THR A 16 -5.81 -21.07 1.56
N VAL A 17 -5.15 -19.93 1.70
CA VAL A 17 -4.91 -19.27 3.00
C VAL A 17 -5.31 -17.81 2.84
N LEU A 18 -6.25 -17.35 3.64
CA LEU A 18 -6.78 -15.98 3.57
C LEU A 18 -6.64 -15.30 4.92
N ILE A 19 -6.76 -13.98 4.92
CA ILE A 19 -6.84 -13.20 6.15
C ILE A 19 -8.20 -13.40 6.78
N ASP A 20 -8.22 -13.67 8.09
CA ASP A 20 -9.45 -13.61 8.87
C ASP A 20 -9.91 -12.16 9.00
N ARG A 21 -11.19 -11.93 8.75
CA ARG A 21 -11.85 -10.63 8.82
C ARG A 21 -13.00 -10.63 9.85
N SER A 22 -12.99 -11.57 10.76
CA SER A 22 -14.05 -11.71 11.76
C SER A 22 -14.20 -10.47 12.64
N GLU A 23 -13.07 -9.83 12.98
CA GLU A 23 -13.01 -8.62 13.81
C GLU A 23 -13.40 -7.33 13.07
N LEU A 24 -13.49 -7.37 11.73
CA LEU A 24 -13.83 -6.21 10.95
C LEU A 24 -15.36 -6.02 10.85
N TRP A 25 -15.77 -4.77 10.74
CA TRP A 25 -17.15 -4.41 10.47
C TRP A 25 -17.67 -5.09 9.20
N LYS A 26 -18.83 -5.75 9.34
CA LYS A 26 -19.47 -6.52 8.26
C LYS A 26 -20.52 -5.72 7.48
N GLY A 27 -20.92 -4.57 8.00
CA GLY A 27 -21.92 -3.70 7.41
C GLY A 27 -21.39 -2.87 6.22
N LYS A 28 -22.26 -2.00 5.72
CA LYS A 28 -21.93 -1.07 4.62
C LYS A 28 -21.04 0.07 5.11
N PRO A 29 -20.12 0.59 4.28
CA PRO A 29 -19.36 1.78 4.59
C PRO A 29 -20.25 3.03 4.68
N VAL A 30 -19.74 4.10 5.27
CA VAL A 30 -20.44 5.39 5.34
C VAL A 30 -20.62 5.94 3.92
N LYS A 31 -21.86 6.16 3.50
CA LYS A 31 -22.21 6.57 2.12
C LYS A 31 -21.54 7.89 1.72
N GLN A 32 -21.54 8.87 2.62
CA GLN A 32 -20.97 10.21 2.39
C GLN A 32 -19.44 10.17 2.15
N LEU A 33 -18.75 9.16 2.70
CA LEU A 33 -17.31 8.95 2.56
C LEU A 33 -16.96 7.93 1.47
N THR A 34 -17.88 7.61 0.57
CA THR A 34 -17.67 6.64 -0.50
C THR A 34 -18.15 7.13 -1.85
N GLU A 35 -17.45 6.73 -2.89
CA GLU A 35 -17.77 7.03 -4.28
C GLU A 35 -17.74 5.76 -5.13
N GLY A 36 -18.57 5.71 -6.16
CA GLY A 36 -18.56 4.66 -7.16
C GLY A 36 -17.26 4.67 -7.96
N LYS A 37 -16.58 3.52 -8.05
CA LYS A 37 -15.33 3.40 -8.79
C LYS A 37 -15.52 2.69 -10.13
N ASN A 38 -15.44 3.43 -11.21
CA ASN A 38 -15.41 2.88 -12.55
C ASN A 38 -14.06 2.23 -12.85
N LYS A 39 -14.08 1.15 -13.62
CA LYS A 39 -12.89 0.39 -14.00
C LYS A 39 -12.56 0.67 -15.47
N THR A 40 -11.37 1.19 -15.72
CA THR A 40 -10.87 1.47 -17.06
C THR A 40 -10.29 0.25 -17.77
N GLY A 41 -10.10 -0.88 -17.05
CA GLY A 41 -9.49 -2.08 -17.63
C GLY A 41 -8.03 -1.89 -18.06
N GLY A 42 -7.33 -0.91 -17.50
CA GLY A 42 -5.96 -0.58 -17.87
C GLY A 42 -5.82 0.29 -19.13
N ARG A 43 -6.93 0.92 -19.58
CA ARG A 43 -6.94 1.83 -20.73
C ARG A 43 -6.76 3.27 -20.27
N ASN A 44 -6.09 4.07 -21.10
CA ASN A 44 -5.97 5.51 -20.92
C ASN A 44 -7.20 6.25 -21.51
N ASN A 45 -7.16 7.58 -21.54
CA ASN A 45 -8.19 8.44 -22.12
C ASN A 45 -8.39 8.24 -23.62
N TYR A 46 -7.39 7.74 -24.34
CA TYR A 46 -7.48 7.39 -25.78
C TYR A 46 -7.93 5.93 -26.03
N GLY A 47 -8.31 5.20 -25.00
CA GLY A 47 -8.73 3.79 -25.09
C GLY A 47 -7.59 2.79 -25.28
N ARG A 48 -6.32 3.24 -25.33
CA ARG A 48 -5.15 2.37 -25.49
C ARG A 48 -4.77 1.69 -24.17
N THR A 49 -4.37 0.43 -24.24
CA THR A 49 -3.93 -0.34 -23.08
C THR A 49 -2.55 0.15 -22.61
N THR A 50 -2.50 0.88 -21.50
CA THR A 50 -1.25 1.33 -20.87
C THR A 50 -0.80 0.42 -19.73
N VAL A 51 -1.74 -0.31 -19.11
CA VAL A 51 -1.45 -1.29 -18.07
C VAL A 51 -2.05 -2.62 -18.50
N ARG A 52 -1.18 -3.57 -18.91
CA ARG A 52 -1.60 -4.89 -19.38
C ARG A 52 -2.16 -5.74 -18.23
N PHE A 53 -2.91 -6.78 -18.59
CA PHE A 53 -3.43 -7.80 -17.67
C PHE A 53 -4.33 -7.24 -16.56
N ARG A 54 -5.06 -6.17 -16.86
CA ARG A 54 -6.09 -5.59 -15.99
C ARG A 54 -7.45 -5.67 -16.67
N GLY A 55 -8.49 -5.90 -15.88
CA GLY A 55 -9.87 -5.88 -16.34
C GLY A 55 -10.78 -6.83 -15.58
N GLY A 56 -12.08 -6.58 -15.67
CA GLY A 56 -13.11 -7.32 -14.95
C GLY A 56 -13.00 -7.16 -13.42
N GLY A 57 -13.36 -8.22 -12.71
CA GLY A 57 -13.35 -8.28 -11.26
C GLY A 57 -14.59 -7.64 -10.61
N HIS A 58 -14.74 -7.87 -9.31
CA HIS A 58 -15.90 -7.41 -8.54
C HIS A 58 -16.00 -5.88 -8.51
N LYS A 59 -17.23 -5.33 -8.58
CA LYS A 59 -17.53 -3.88 -8.42
C LYS A 59 -16.96 -3.38 -7.09
N GLN A 60 -16.35 -2.22 -7.11
CA GLN A 60 -15.72 -1.61 -5.92
C GLN A 60 -16.20 -0.18 -5.77
N SER A 61 -16.38 0.25 -4.51
CA SER A 61 -16.50 1.66 -4.15
C SER A 61 -15.18 2.17 -3.63
N TYR A 62 -14.82 3.39 -3.95
CA TYR A 62 -13.69 4.07 -3.36
C TYR A 62 -14.08 4.62 -1.98
N ARG A 63 -13.16 4.63 -1.01
CA ARG A 63 -13.32 5.27 0.30
C ARG A 63 -12.40 6.47 0.36
N TYR A 64 -12.95 7.61 0.74
CA TYR A 64 -12.16 8.80 1.01
C TYR A 64 -11.44 8.63 2.34
N VAL A 65 -10.13 8.40 2.25
CA VAL A 65 -9.27 8.24 3.43
C VAL A 65 -8.48 9.51 3.62
N ASP A 66 -8.52 10.05 4.84
CA ASP A 66 -7.75 11.21 5.21
C ASP A 66 -6.27 10.85 5.41
N PHE A 67 -5.48 11.14 4.38
CA PHE A 67 -4.03 10.99 4.43
C PHE A 67 -3.31 12.24 4.96
N LYS A 68 -4.02 13.34 5.15
CA LYS A 68 -3.45 14.62 5.52
C LYS A 68 -3.50 14.89 7.02
N ARG A 69 -4.54 14.36 7.69
CA ARG A 69 -4.75 14.55 9.13
C ARG A 69 -4.67 16.02 9.52
N ARG A 70 -5.39 16.90 8.80
CA ARG A 70 -5.33 18.36 8.97
C ARG A 70 -6.14 18.90 10.12
N LYS A 71 -7.00 18.10 10.70
CA LYS A 71 -7.84 18.51 11.84
C LYS A 71 -7.03 18.39 13.11
N PHE A 72 -6.31 19.48 13.41
CA PHE A 72 -5.39 19.54 14.57
C PHE A 72 -6.14 19.78 15.86
N ASP A 73 -5.58 19.22 16.93
CA ASP A 73 -5.95 19.43 18.33
C ASP A 73 -7.40 19.03 18.69
N ILE A 74 -8.09 18.33 17.77
CA ILE A 74 -9.41 17.75 18.01
C ILE A 74 -9.24 16.25 18.12
N ALA A 75 -9.59 15.69 19.27
CA ALA A 75 -9.54 14.26 19.48
C ALA A 75 -10.65 13.54 18.69
N ALA A 76 -10.37 12.32 18.26
CA ALA A 76 -11.34 11.48 17.62
C ALA A 76 -11.33 10.08 18.26
N THR A 77 -12.49 9.45 18.31
CA THR A 77 -12.64 8.06 18.77
C THR A 77 -12.78 7.13 17.58
N VAL A 78 -12.08 6.00 17.61
CA VAL A 78 -12.22 4.93 16.62
C VAL A 78 -13.55 4.22 16.84
N GLU A 79 -14.49 4.34 15.90
CA GLU A 79 -15.78 3.65 15.99
C GLU A 79 -15.66 2.18 15.62
N ARG A 80 -14.97 1.88 14.52
CA ARG A 80 -14.83 0.53 13.98
C ARG A 80 -13.70 0.40 12.97
N LEU A 81 -13.26 -0.83 12.74
CA LEU A 81 -12.32 -1.18 11.69
C LEU A 81 -13.05 -1.77 10.49
N GLU A 82 -12.72 -1.33 9.29
CA GLU A 82 -13.38 -1.74 8.05
C GLU A 82 -12.39 -2.32 7.02
N TYR A 83 -12.91 -3.21 6.18
CA TYR A 83 -12.22 -3.70 5.00
C TYR A 83 -12.35 -2.69 3.85
N ASP A 84 -11.25 -2.32 3.22
CA ASP A 84 -11.25 -1.53 1.98
C ASP A 84 -10.74 -2.37 0.80
N PRO A 85 -11.56 -2.57 -0.27
CA PRO A 85 -11.16 -3.33 -1.45
C PRO A 85 -10.12 -2.59 -2.32
N ASN A 86 -9.83 -1.31 -2.05
CA ASN A 86 -8.92 -0.48 -2.84
C ASN A 86 -7.47 -0.54 -2.33
N ARG A 87 -7.27 -1.05 -1.13
CA ARG A 87 -5.96 -1.15 -0.49
C ARG A 87 -5.79 -2.47 0.27
N THR A 88 -4.57 -2.79 0.60
CA THR A 88 -4.25 -4.01 1.36
C THR A 88 -4.37 -3.80 2.86
N ALA A 89 -4.20 -2.56 3.34
CA ALA A 89 -4.41 -2.16 4.72
C ALA A 89 -5.91 -2.09 5.05
N PHE A 90 -6.26 -2.28 6.32
CA PHE A 90 -7.58 -1.93 6.82
C PHE A 90 -7.68 -0.42 7.05
N ILE A 91 -8.91 0.08 7.14
CA ILE A 91 -9.22 1.47 7.47
C ILE A 91 -9.97 1.51 8.78
N ALA A 92 -9.82 2.60 9.53
CA ALA A 92 -10.57 2.88 10.74
C ALA A 92 -11.54 4.03 10.45
N LEU A 93 -12.80 3.85 10.80
CA LEU A 93 -13.75 4.96 10.88
C LEU A 93 -13.54 5.64 12.22
N ILE A 94 -13.23 6.91 12.19
CA ILE A 94 -13.08 7.75 13.38
C ILE A 94 -14.20 8.78 13.42
N ARG A 95 -14.64 9.12 14.64
CA ARG A 95 -15.55 10.23 14.92
C ARG A 95 -14.80 11.26 15.74
N TYR A 96 -14.69 12.46 15.22
CA TYR A 96 -14.17 13.59 15.95
C TYR A 96 -15.15 14.05 17.04
N GLU A 97 -14.65 14.77 18.06
CA GLU A 97 -15.48 15.31 19.16
C GLU A 97 -16.54 16.30 18.66
N ASP A 98 -16.33 16.93 17.51
CA ASP A 98 -17.32 17.78 16.83
C ASP A 98 -18.36 17.00 15.99
N GLY A 99 -18.33 15.67 16.01
CA GLY A 99 -19.26 14.79 15.31
C GLY A 99 -18.89 14.44 13.87
N GLU A 100 -17.85 15.06 13.28
CA GLU A 100 -17.42 14.72 11.92
C GLU A 100 -16.84 13.31 11.83
N LEU A 101 -17.21 12.58 10.77
CA LEU A 101 -16.70 11.24 10.48
C LEU A 101 -15.59 11.30 9.43
N ALA A 102 -14.53 10.55 9.63
CA ALA A 102 -13.46 10.39 8.65
C ALA A 102 -12.91 8.95 8.63
N TYR A 103 -12.39 8.52 7.48
CA TYR A 103 -11.61 7.30 7.39
C TYR A 103 -10.13 7.62 7.52
N ILE A 104 -9.40 6.84 8.29
CA ILE A 104 -7.94 6.86 8.35
C ILE A 104 -7.38 5.47 8.05
N LEU A 105 -6.07 5.37 7.75
CA LEU A 105 -5.40 4.06 7.74
C LEU A 105 -5.45 3.51 9.17
N ALA A 106 -5.90 2.28 9.33
CA ALA A 106 -5.90 1.63 10.63
C ALA A 106 -4.46 1.24 11.02
N PRO A 107 -3.91 1.75 12.12
CA PRO A 107 -2.66 1.25 12.67
C PRO A 107 -2.81 -0.16 13.24
N GLN A 108 -1.69 -0.86 13.40
CA GLN A 108 -1.68 -2.10 14.18
C GLN A 108 -2.05 -1.82 15.63
N ARG A 109 -2.75 -2.76 16.26
CA ARG A 109 -3.16 -2.76 17.67
C ARG A 109 -4.23 -1.74 18.04
N VAL A 110 -4.68 -0.89 17.13
CA VAL A 110 -5.81 0.00 17.38
C VAL A 110 -7.12 -0.79 17.32
N LYS A 111 -8.02 -0.52 18.29
CA LYS A 111 -9.34 -1.14 18.44
C LYS A 111 -10.44 -0.08 18.42
N ALA A 112 -11.68 -0.51 18.28
CA ALA A 112 -12.84 0.34 18.50
C ALA A 112 -12.85 0.86 19.95
N GLY A 113 -13.12 2.14 20.12
CA GLY A 113 -13.07 2.85 21.40
C GLY A 113 -11.75 3.59 21.65
N ASP A 114 -10.67 3.29 20.94
CA ASP A 114 -9.41 3.99 21.12
C ASP A 114 -9.50 5.46 20.66
N ARG A 115 -8.82 6.34 21.37
CA ARG A 115 -8.71 7.76 21.02
C ARG A 115 -7.48 8.01 20.17
N VAL A 116 -7.63 8.83 19.13
CA VAL A 116 -6.55 9.27 18.23
C VAL A 116 -6.64 10.78 17.99
N ILE A 117 -5.49 11.43 17.89
CA ILE A 117 -5.41 12.86 17.67
C ILE A 117 -4.36 13.19 16.59
N ALA A 118 -4.55 14.28 15.92
CA ALA A 118 -3.52 14.93 15.11
C ALA A 118 -3.18 16.26 15.77
N ALA A 119 -1.91 16.47 16.16
CA ALA A 119 -1.47 17.68 16.83
C ALA A 119 0.00 17.96 16.52
N HIS A 120 0.46 19.17 16.81
CA HIS A 120 1.90 19.47 16.74
C HIS A 120 2.71 18.72 17.78
N HIS A 121 2.12 18.50 18.94
CA HIS A 121 2.66 17.67 20.02
C HIS A 121 1.55 16.74 20.52
N ALA A 122 1.76 15.45 20.45
CA ALA A 122 0.84 14.43 20.94
C ALA A 122 1.62 13.28 21.59
N ASP A 123 0.96 12.48 22.40
CA ASP A 123 1.54 11.26 22.95
C ASP A 123 1.96 10.30 21.83
N VAL A 124 3.03 9.55 22.05
CA VAL A 124 3.52 8.52 21.13
C VAL A 124 2.65 7.27 21.23
N ARG A 125 1.39 7.37 20.82
CA ARG A 125 0.41 6.26 20.79
C ARG A 125 0.06 5.91 19.35
N PRO A 126 -0.16 4.62 19.03
CA PRO A 126 -0.57 4.22 17.68
C PRO A 126 -1.82 4.97 17.21
N GLY A 127 -1.75 5.58 16.02
CA GLY A 127 -2.85 6.35 15.43
C GLY A 127 -2.73 7.86 15.62
N ASN A 128 -1.94 8.35 16.57
CA ASN A 128 -1.67 9.79 16.70
C ASN A 128 -0.78 10.25 15.54
N ALA A 129 -1.06 11.43 15.03
CA ALA A 129 -0.31 12.05 13.94
C ALA A 129 0.33 13.36 14.41
N MET A 130 1.61 13.54 14.10
CA MET A 130 2.36 14.74 14.45
C MET A 130 3.50 14.98 13.46
N PRO A 131 4.12 16.17 13.45
CA PRO A 131 5.32 16.43 12.68
C PRO A 131 6.48 15.51 13.11
N LEU A 132 7.33 15.12 12.14
CA LEU A 132 8.51 14.29 12.42
C LEU A 132 9.48 14.94 13.41
N ALA A 133 9.53 16.27 13.42
CA ALA A 133 10.35 17.03 14.37
C ALA A 133 9.94 16.79 15.84
N SER A 134 8.64 16.60 16.10
CA SER A 134 8.09 16.41 17.46
C SER A 134 8.21 14.94 17.94
N MET A 135 8.42 13.98 17.03
CA MET A 135 8.48 12.56 17.42
C MET A 135 9.84 12.19 18.02
N PRO A 136 9.91 11.33 19.04
CA PRO A 136 11.17 10.76 19.52
C PRO A 136 11.88 9.93 18.45
N VAL A 137 13.21 9.94 18.48
CA VAL A 137 14.03 9.02 17.65
C VAL A 137 13.75 7.58 18.07
N GLY A 138 13.77 6.65 17.10
CA GLY A 138 13.41 5.24 17.31
C GLY A 138 11.94 4.93 17.05
N THR A 139 11.06 5.93 17.01
CA THR A 139 9.61 5.74 16.80
C THR A 139 9.32 5.03 15.48
N ILE A 140 8.43 4.04 15.54
CA ILE A 140 7.86 3.39 14.35
C ILE A 140 6.69 4.23 13.84
N ILE A 141 6.71 4.55 12.56
CA ILE A 141 5.79 5.49 11.92
C ILE A 141 5.27 4.96 10.58
N HIS A 142 4.12 5.44 10.17
CA HIS A 142 3.52 5.18 8.85
C HIS A 142 2.81 6.43 8.31
N ASN A 143 2.23 6.33 7.11
CA ASN A 143 1.52 7.44 6.45
C ASN A 143 2.34 8.73 6.41
N ILE A 144 3.60 8.64 6.00
CA ILE A 144 4.59 9.71 6.08
C ILE A 144 4.47 10.63 4.88
N GLU A 145 4.45 11.92 5.10
CA GLU A 145 4.52 12.93 4.06
C GLU A 145 5.94 13.05 3.48
N LEU A 146 6.03 13.46 2.22
CA LEU A 146 7.28 13.84 1.54
C LEU A 146 7.46 15.35 1.43
N LYS A 147 6.37 16.08 1.47
CA LYS A 147 6.31 17.56 1.49
C LYS A 147 5.24 17.94 2.51
N PRO A 148 5.46 18.99 3.32
CA PRO A 148 4.49 19.43 4.31
C PRO A 148 3.11 19.69 3.67
N GLY A 149 2.05 19.20 4.29
CA GLY A 149 0.66 19.40 3.87
C GLY A 149 0.23 18.66 2.60
N ALA A 150 1.11 17.88 1.96
CA ALA A 150 0.78 17.13 0.74
C ALA A 150 0.01 15.83 1.01
N GLY A 151 -0.07 15.41 2.27
CA GLY A 151 -0.62 14.13 2.70
C GLY A 151 0.39 12.97 2.61
N GLY A 152 0.19 11.97 3.44
CA GLY A 152 1.07 10.82 3.54
C GLY A 152 1.21 10.06 2.23
N LYS A 153 2.44 9.71 1.86
CA LYS A 153 2.78 8.96 0.63
C LYS A 153 3.58 7.71 0.89
N LEU A 154 4.41 7.68 1.94
CA LEU A 154 5.23 6.53 2.30
C LEU A 154 4.56 5.67 3.37
N ALA A 155 4.91 4.39 3.42
CA ALA A 155 4.46 3.41 4.41
C ALA A 155 2.92 3.39 4.60
N ARG A 156 2.16 3.11 3.53
CA ARG A 156 0.69 3.05 3.55
C ARG A 156 0.09 1.67 3.28
N SER A 157 0.89 0.75 2.78
CA SER A 157 0.43 -0.62 2.48
C SER A 157 0.39 -1.45 3.75
N ALA A 158 -0.38 -2.55 3.72
CA ALA A 158 -0.51 -3.50 4.82
C ALA A 158 0.84 -3.91 5.42
N GLY A 159 0.95 -3.86 6.74
CA GLY A 159 2.15 -4.23 7.49
C GLY A 159 3.35 -3.31 7.30
N ASN A 160 3.25 -2.27 6.48
CA ASN A 160 4.37 -1.35 6.22
C ASN A 160 4.57 -0.37 7.38
N TYR A 161 5.84 -0.02 7.56
CA TYR A 161 6.27 1.01 8.51
C TYR A 161 7.59 1.62 8.05
N ALA A 162 7.99 2.70 8.69
CA ALA A 162 9.33 3.24 8.68
C ALA A 162 9.75 3.53 10.11
N GLN A 163 11.04 3.68 10.35
CA GLN A 163 11.60 4.05 11.64
C GLN A 163 12.26 5.42 11.54
N LEU A 164 11.97 6.30 12.47
CA LEU A 164 12.67 7.56 12.64
C LEU A 164 14.05 7.27 13.26
N VAL A 165 15.13 7.51 12.52
CA VAL A 165 16.49 7.12 12.93
C VAL A 165 17.23 8.30 13.53
N GLY A 166 16.97 9.51 13.06
CA GLY A 166 17.64 10.72 13.52
C GLY A 166 16.94 11.98 13.08
N LYS A 167 17.32 13.08 13.67
CA LYS A 167 16.87 14.43 13.31
C LYS A 167 18.10 15.34 13.29
N ASP A 168 18.20 16.18 12.29
CA ASP A 168 19.31 17.12 12.12
C ASP A 168 18.89 18.28 11.23
N ALA A 169 19.29 19.50 11.59
CA ALA A 169 19.11 20.73 10.80
C ALA A 169 17.72 20.91 10.20
N GLY A 170 16.64 20.60 10.97
CA GLY A 170 15.25 20.70 10.50
C GLY A 170 14.78 19.56 9.60
N TYR A 171 15.61 18.54 9.41
CA TYR A 171 15.28 17.33 8.68
C TYR A 171 15.19 16.10 9.58
N ALA A 172 14.40 15.13 9.18
CA ALA A 172 14.26 13.83 9.80
C ALA A 172 14.83 12.74 8.89
N GLN A 173 15.64 11.86 9.45
CA GLN A 173 16.17 10.68 8.77
C GLN A 173 15.25 9.49 9.05
N ILE A 174 14.69 8.90 8.01
CA ILE A 174 13.77 7.76 8.11
C ILE A 174 14.34 6.54 7.39
N LYS A 175 14.28 5.40 8.07
CA LYS A 175 14.60 4.08 7.51
C LYS A 175 13.31 3.40 7.09
N LEU A 176 13.15 3.19 5.79
CA LEU A 176 12.01 2.47 5.23
C LEU A 176 12.17 0.95 5.43
N GLN A 177 11.06 0.22 5.37
CA GLN A 177 11.06 -1.25 5.45
C GLN A 177 11.92 -1.92 4.38
N SER A 178 12.12 -1.26 3.23
CA SER A 178 13.03 -1.71 2.16
C SER A 178 14.52 -1.64 2.54
N GLY A 179 14.86 -0.99 3.66
CA GLY A 179 16.23 -0.68 4.08
C GLY A 179 16.80 0.62 3.52
N GLU A 180 16.04 1.33 2.66
CA GLU A 180 16.40 2.67 2.17
C GLU A 180 16.40 3.66 3.34
N LEU A 181 17.48 4.43 3.49
CA LEU A 181 17.56 5.55 4.41
C LEU A 181 17.45 6.85 3.62
N ARG A 182 16.48 7.68 3.97
CA ARG A 182 16.24 8.94 3.29
C ARG A 182 15.92 10.08 4.25
N ILE A 183 16.10 11.29 3.75
CA ILE A 183 15.82 12.55 4.44
C ILE A 183 14.43 13.04 4.06
N VAL A 184 13.70 13.57 5.04
CA VAL A 184 12.42 14.24 4.89
C VAL A 184 12.42 15.48 5.79
N ARG A 185 11.74 16.55 5.39
CA ARG A 185 11.63 17.77 6.24
C ARG A 185 10.96 17.41 7.56
N GLY A 186 11.43 17.99 8.65
CA GLY A 186 10.91 17.75 10.00
C GLY A 186 9.44 18.18 10.17
N GLU A 187 8.98 19.17 9.40
CA GLU A 187 7.59 19.63 9.36
C GLU A 187 6.60 18.60 8.76
N CYS A 188 7.11 17.61 8.02
CA CYS A 188 6.25 16.59 7.40
C CYS A 188 5.55 15.76 8.47
N MET A 189 4.24 15.59 8.27
CA MET A 189 3.40 14.79 9.16
C MET A 189 3.65 13.30 8.95
N ALA A 190 3.56 12.55 10.05
CA ALA A 190 3.51 11.10 10.04
C ALA A 190 2.57 10.60 11.14
N THR A 191 2.14 9.35 11.04
CA THR A 191 1.29 8.70 12.05
C THR A 191 2.12 7.65 12.79
N VAL A 192 2.00 7.62 14.11
CA VAL A 192 2.70 6.67 14.98
C VAL A 192 2.16 5.25 14.78
N GLY A 193 3.06 4.26 14.80
CA GLY A 193 2.76 2.85 14.66
C GLY A 193 3.00 2.30 13.25
N ALA A 194 2.82 1.00 13.07
CA ALA A 194 2.84 0.32 11.78
C ALA A 194 1.43 0.18 11.22
N VAL A 195 1.30 0.00 9.92
CA VAL A 195 0.00 -0.21 9.24
C VAL A 195 -0.55 -1.59 9.57
N SER A 196 -1.86 -1.69 9.74
CA SER A 196 -2.60 -2.94 9.98
C SER A 196 -2.37 -4.02 8.92
N ASN A 197 -2.82 -5.25 9.23
CA ASN A 197 -2.85 -6.38 8.30
C ASN A 197 -1.46 -6.87 7.82
N PRO A 198 -0.47 -7.12 8.71
CA PRO A 198 0.86 -7.56 8.31
C PRO A 198 0.84 -8.90 7.56
N ASP A 199 -0.11 -9.79 7.86
CA ASP A 199 -0.25 -11.11 7.24
C ASP A 199 -0.77 -11.07 5.80
N ASN A 200 -1.02 -9.88 5.23
CA ASN A 200 -1.46 -9.76 3.85
C ASN A 200 -0.50 -10.41 2.84
N MET A 201 0.78 -10.43 3.14
CA MET A 201 1.81 -11.07 2.30
C MET A 201 1.73 -12.61 2.35
N ASN A 202 1.20 -13.18 3.42
CA ASN A 202 1.11 -14.61 3.66
C ASN A 202 -0.14 -15.25 3.05
N GLN A 203 -0.94 -14.51 2.29
CA GLN A 203 -2.13 -15.02 1.62
C GLN A 203 -1.79 -15.91 0.43
N HIS A 204 -2.47 -17.05 0.35
CA HIS A 204 -2.49 -17.93 -0.82
C HIS A 204 -3.91 -18.03 -1.38
N PHE A 205 -4.09 -17.65 -2.63
CA PHE A 205 -5.43 -17.57 -3.24
C PHE A 205 -6.00 -18.91 -3.67
N GLY A 206 -5.19 -19.95 -3.73
CA GLY A 206 -5.59 -21.33 -4.05
C GLY A 206 -6.02 -21.57 -5.49
N LYS A 207 -6.63 -20.59 -6.16
CA LYS A 207 -7.12 -20.73 -7.56
C LYS A 207 -6.96 -19.44 -8.38
N ALA A 208 -6.78 -19.60 -9.69
CA ALA A 208 -6.65 -18.50 -10.66
C ALA A 208 -7.90 -17.60 -10.72
N GLY A 209 -9.09 -18.18 -10.57
CA GLY A 209 -10.36 -17.45 -10.55
C GLY A 209 -10.42 -16.37 -9.49
N ARG A 210 -9.81 -16.56 -8.32
CA ARG A 210 -9.76 -15.55 -7.27
C ARG A 210 -8.98 -14.29 -7.72
N ARG A 211 -7.90 -14.46 -8.48
CA ARG A 211 -7.18 -13.32 -9.10
C ARG A 211 -8.03 -12.62 -10.15
N ARG A 212 -8.85 -13.37 -10.90
CA ARG A 212 -9.82 -12.80 -11.85
C ARG A 212 -10.87 -11.94 -11.12
N TRP A 213 -11.37 -12.37 -9.98
CA TRP A 213 -12.29 -11.58 -9.15
C TRP A 213 -11.70 -10.26 -8.66
N MET A 214 -10.38 -10.20 -8.49
CA MET A 214 -9.66 -8.97 -8.14
C MET A 214 -9.32 -8.09 -9.35
N GLY A 215 -9.78 -8.44 -10.56
CA GLY A 215 -9.53 -7.67 -11.77
C GLY A 215 -8.16 -7.91 -12.40
N ARG A 216 -7.50 -9.01 -12.07
CA ARG A 216 -6.24 -9.41 -12.68
C ARG A 216 -6.50 -10.47 -13.73
N ARG A 217 -6.11 -10.20 -14.98
CA ARG A 217 -6.17 -11.16 -16.08
C ARG A 217 -4.93 -12.05 -16.09
N PRO A 218 -4.98 -13.22 -16.74
CA PRO A 218 -3.81 -14.08 -16.94
C PRO A 218 -2.65 -13.31 -17.57
N HIS A 219 -1.43 -13.68 -17.20
CA HIS A 219 -0.21 -13.10 -17.73
C HIS A 219 0.45 -14.06 -18.71
N ASN A 220 0.61 -13.65 -19.96
CA ASN A 220 1.35 -14.39 -20.98
C ASN A 220 2.85 -14.03 -20.90
N ARG A 221 3.71 -15.04 -21.02
CA ARG A 221 5.16 -14.86 -21.11
C ARG A 221 5.54 -14.35 -22.49
N GLY A 222 6.62 -13.57 -22.61
CA GLY A 222 7.09 -13.07 -23.90
C GLY A 222 7.47 -14.18 -24.89
N VAL A 223 7.97 -15.32 -24.40
CA VAL A 223 8.35 -16.48 -25.25
C VAL A 223 7.20 -17.18 -25.96
N VAL A 224 5.94 -16.94 -25.55
CA VAL A 224 4.74 -17.51 -26.23
C VAL A 224 4.06 -16.47 -27.13
N MET A 225 4.70 -15.35 -27.36
CA MET A 225 4.22 -14.30 -28.26
C MET A 225 4.94 -14.37 -29.60
N ASN A 226 4.41 -13.63 -30.58
CA ASN A 226 5.09 -13.49 -31.87
C ASN A 226 6.25 -12.47 -31.76
N PRO A 227 7.23 -12.48 -32.70
CA PRO A 227 8.36 -11.55 -32.66
C PRO A 227 7.96 -10.09 -32.67
N VAL A 228 6.84 -9.73 -33.30
CA VAL A 228 6.29 -8.37 -33.32
C VAL A 228 5.81 -7.90 -31.93
N ASP A 229 5.38 -8.82 -31.06
CA ASP A 229 4.78 -8.49 -29.76
C ASP A 229 5.79 -8.46 -28.63
N HIS A 230 6.90 -9.20 -28.77
CA HIS A 230 7.91 -9.27 -27.70
C HIS A 230 9.27 -9.69 -28.26
N PRO A 231 10.40 -9.11 -27.78
CA PRO A 231 11.76 -9.49 -28.18
C PRO A 231 12.15 -10.96 -27.91
N HIS A 232 11.37 -11.67 -27.07
CA HIS A 232 11.52 -13.11 -26.80
C HIS A 232 10.55 -13.96 -27.63
N GLY A 233 9.77 -13.35 -28.51
CA GLY A 233 8.77 -14.04 -29.33
C GLY A 233 9.38 -14.76 -30.52
N GLY A 234 8.60 -15.66 -31.08
CA GLY A 234 8.96 -16.47 -32.25
C GLY A 234 9.50 -17.87 -31.92
N GLY A 235 9.97 -18.56 -32.97
CA GLY A 235 10.45 -19.92 -32.91
C GLY A 235 9.35 -20.96 -33.09
N GLU A 236 9.76 -22.20 -33.29
CA GLU A 236 8.88 -23.37 -33.42
C GLU A 236 8.79 -24.15 -32.12
N GLY A 237 7.60 -24.53 -31.73
CA GLY A 237 7.35 -25.34 -30.55
C GLY A 237 7.78 -24.66 -29.24
N ARG A 238 8.45 -25.39 -28.35
CA ARG A 238 8.89 -24.92 -27.03
C ARG A 238 10.28 -24.30 -27.12
N THR A 239 10.35 -23.01 -27.47
CA THR A 239 11.61 -22.27 -27.60
C THR A 239 12.04 -21.62 -26.28
N SER A 240 13.32 -21.31 -26.15
CA SER A 240 13.91 -20.48 -25.09
C SER A 240 13.82 -18.98 -25.44
N GLY A 241 14.19 -18.09 -24.51
CA GLY A 241 14.16 -16.65 -24.76
C GLY A 241 15.17 -16.13 -25.78
N GLY A 242 16.19 -16.92 -26.14
CA GLY A 242 17.18 -16.64 -27.20
C GLY A 242 18.11 -15.45 -26.93
N ARG A 243 17.90 -14.70 -25.85
CA ARG A 243 18.65 -13.50 -25.50
C ARG A 243 18.56 -13.18 -24.01
N HIS A 244 19.33 -12.18 -23.55
CA HIS A 244 19.22 -11.68 -22.18
C HIS A 244 17.78 -11.23 -21.86
N PRO A 245 17.24 -11.55 -20.66
CA PRO A 245 15.85 -11.23 -20.32
C PRO A 245 15.53 -9.73 -20.41
N VAL A 246 14.55 -9.38 -21.23
CA VAL A 246 14.11 -8.00 -21.46
C VAL A 246 12.60 -7.86 -21.32
N THR A 247 12.15 -6.62 -21.17
CA THR A 247 10.73 -6.23 -21.22
C THR A 247 10.24 -6.23 -22.70
N PRO A 248 8.92 -6.10 -22.96
CA PRO A 248 8.42 -5.91 -24.34
C PRO A 248 9.02 -4.71 -25.07
N TRP A 249 9.51 -3.73 -24.33
CA TRP A 249 10.16 -2.54 -24.87
C TRP A 249 11.68 -2.66 -24.95
N GLY A 250 12.24 -3.85 -24.78
CA GLY A 250 13.68 -4.10 -24.88
C GLY A 250 14.51 -3.73 -23.66
N VAL A 251 13.92 -3.22 -22.59
CA VAL A 251 14.65 -2.83 -21.38
C VAL A 251 15.09 -4.07 -20.59
N PRO A 252 16.37 -4.22 -20.23
CA PRO A 252 16.85 -5.36 -19.43
C PRO A 252 16.09 -5.48 -18.10
N THR A 253 15.65 -6.72 -17.76
CA THR A 253 14.88 -6.97 -16.53
C THR A 253 15.75 -7.34 -15.34
N LYS A 254 17.02 -7.71 -15.56
CA LYS A 254 17.99 -8.06 -14.52
C LYS A 254 19.14 -7.06 -14.53
N GLY A 255 19.54 -6.60 -13.34
CA GLY A 255 20.71 -5.73 -13.13
C GLY A 255 20.53 -4.27 -13.54
N TYR A 256 19.59 -3.93 -14.38
CA TYR A 256 19.37 -2.56 -14.85
C TYR A 256 18.75 -1.67 -13.77
N LYS A 257 19.35 -0.51 -13.52
CA LYS A 257 18.83 0.49 -12.57
C LYS A 257 17.72 1.31 -13.24
N THR A 258 16.46 1.03 -12.90
CA THR A 258 15.29 1.64 -13.53
C THR A 258 14.89 3.01 -13.00
N ARG A 259 15.49 3.49 -11.91
CA ARG A 259 15.20 4.83 -11.37
C ARG A 259 15.74 5.92 -12.30
N THR A 260 14.84 6.68 -12.91
CA THR A 260 15.17 7.79 -13.82
C THR A 260 15.16 9.17 -13.15
N ASN A 261 14.32 9.35 -12.10
CA ASN A 261 14.21 10.61 -11.38
C ASN A 261 15.47 10.88 -10.53
N LYS A 262 16.32 11.78 -10.99
CA LYS A 262 17.55 12.20 -10.30
C LYS A 262 17.34 13.37 -9.33
N LYS A 263 16.28 14.17 -9.50
CA LYS A 263 16.02 15.38 -8.68
C LYS A 263 15.94 15.14 -7.18
N THR A 264 15.59 13.92 -6.77
CA THR A 264 15.44 13.55 -5.35
C THR A 264 16.51 12.57 -4.88
N ASP A 265 17.60 12.38 -5.62
CA ASP A 265 18.69 11.49 -5.21
C ASP A 265 19.44 12.07 -4.00
N SER A 266 19.58 13.39 -3.88
CA SER A 266 20.16 14.08 -2.72
C SER A 266 19.40 13.81 -1.41
N LEU A 267 18.13 13.44 -1.49
CA LEU A 267 17.32 13.08 -0.32
C LEU A 267 17.47 11.61 0.10
N ILE A 268 18.26 10.81 -0.61
CA ILE A 268 18.53 9.40 -0.30
C ILE A 268 19.95 9.26 0.23
N ILE A 269 20.10 9.06 1.54
CA ILE A 269 21.40 8.86 2.19
C ILE A 269 21.97 7.50 1.78
N ARG A 270 21.16 6.45 1.89
CA ARG A 270 21.57 5.09 1.56
C ARG A 270 20.43 4.35 0.85
N ARG A 271 20.73 3.80 -0.32
CA ARG A 271 19.78 2.97 -1.06
C ARG A 271 19.60 1.60 -0.38
N ARG A 272 18.48 0.93 -0.69
CA ARG A 272 18.26 -0.46 -0.28
C ARG A 272 19.44 -1.33 -0.76
N LYS A 273 19.85 -2.29 0.05
CA LYS A 273 20.81 -3.31 -0.41
C LYS A 273 20.11 -4.12 -1.52
N THR A 274 20.69 -4.14 -2.70
CA THR A 274 20.36 -5.14 -3.71
C THR A 274 21.06 -6.41 -3.27
N GLY A 275 20.33 -7.51 -3.08
CA GLY A 275 20.92 -8.81 -2.80
C GLY A 275 21.99 -9.14 -3.85
N LYS A 276 23.06 -9.80 -3.39
CA LYS A 276 24.02 -10.44 -4.29
C LYS A 276 23.34 -11.60 -5.01
#